data_3aa0eef58ff09928c61b2b21b9f7ce1b
#
_entry.id   3aa0eef58ff09928c61b2b21b9f7ce1b
#
_cell.length_a   1.000
_cell.length_b   1.000
_cell.length_c   1.000
_cell.angle_alpha   90.00
_cell.angle_beta   90.00
_cell.angle_gamma   90.00
#
_symmetry.space_group_name_H-M   'P 1'
#
loop_
_entity.id
_entity.type
_entity.pdbx_description
1 polymer ?
#
loop_
_entity_poly.entity_id
_entity_poly.type
_entity_poly.pdbx_seq_one_letter_code
_entity_poly.pdbx_strand_id
1 'polypeptide(L)'
;MLTLTACGFSNWGSDIGGYGATENSEIYTRWLQFGTFSPYMRLHGQGEQDPWHWGDVAANTFVSHYWLRENLLNKIYSSAIKANKTGSPVSKSMALSFPGNSKLLNSESEYMFCDDLLVCPITDYLYHTKVTLPKGNWFDLWTGRLYKGGSEYDVDAPLNLTPVFIRSGSVIPVTVSGKTLSLTDKIESDSAVEALVVTAPNGKRQEEYWSDKNTRTVYTSSADGNMFTVSADRASKEKVILAYGINASEVKVNGKALEKLDHMPESDESGYYVDSYTKTVIRVPAADWNSISITLGGLLSKNLAENKKITTHSFRASDTKPENIVDGKKDTQWTVTKLDEAFFSVDLGKEETIDRVEVKWVNNSGYGKNYNVSVSKNGENWQEVSAVTDSDGMVDILRFDPVNARYVKVSDITAGGGKTVTVYDFGVYRSAYAATDGTDSGERIDMSETDDDETVPETKKSIIRKKRKVVRKGSPDIYYEYIETWVIVLGVVGGVLLIAGAIAAIILIKKKRGKKIKMEKE
;
A
#
# COMPACT_ATOMS: atom_id res chain seq x y z
N MET A 1 -0.06 19.21 2.82
CA MET A 1 0.35 18.39 1.66
C MET A 1 -0.61 18.52 0.48
N LEU A 2 -1.82 18.01 0.53
CA LEU A 2 -2.78 18.00 -0.60
C LEU A 2 -3.06 19.41 -1.15
N THR A 3 -3.11 20.41 -0.29
CA THR A 3 -3.25 21.84 -0.69
C THR A 3 -2.07 22.32 -1.53
N LEU A 4 -0.82 22.01 -1.13
CA LEU A 4 0.38 22.36 -1.92
C LEU A 4 0.33 21.75 -3.31
N THR A 5 -0.05 20.47 -3.37
CA THR A 5 -0.19 19.75 -4.64
C THR A 5 -1.25 20.36 -5.53
N ALA A 6 -2.40 20.73 -4.96
CA ALA A 6 -3.47 21.41 -5.68
C ALA A 6 -3.04 22.81 -6.19
N CYS A 7 -2.11 23.47 -5.50
CA CYS A 7 -1.50 24.74 -5.94
C CYS A 7 -0.36 24.55 -6.97
N GLY A 8 -0.08 23.34 -7.44
CA GLY A 8 0.93 23.05 -8.45
C GLY A 8 2.34 22.78 -7.93
N PHE A 9 2.53 22.64 -6.62
CA PHE A 9 3.80 22.20 -6.04
C PHE A 9 3.90 20.69 -6.10
N SER A 10 4.62 20.16 -7.09
CA SER A 10 4.83 18.72 -7.26
C SER A 10 5.87 18.13 -6.31
N ASN A 11 6.83 18.94 -5.89
CA ASN A 11 7.95 18.54 -5.05
C ASN A 11 7.86 19.25 -3.70
N TRP A 12 7.63 18.47 -2.66
CA TRP A 12 7.54 18.93 -1.28
C TRP A 12 7.96 17.80 -0.34
N GLY A 13 8.26 18.14 0.89
CA GLY A 13 8.57 17.24 1.99
C GLY A 13 8.24 17.90 3.31
N SER A 14 8.38 17.17 4.38
CA SER A 14 8.24 17.65 5.75
C SER A 14 9.40 17.18 6.60
N ASP A 15 9.68 17.89 7.68
CA ASP A 15 10.68 17.50 8.65
C ASP A 15 10.06 16.43 9.55
N ILE A 16 10.49 15.17 9.38
CA ILE A 16 9.96 14.03 10.11
C ILE A 16 10.19 14.23 11.62
N GLY A 17 9.13 14.06 12.40
CA GLY A 17 9.14 14.35 13.84
C GLY A 17 8.91 15.83 14.17
N GLY A 18 8.84 16.71 13.17
CA GLY A 18 8.65 18.15 13.33
C GLY A 18 9.95 18.90 13.57
N TYR A 19 10.11 20.10 12.99
CA TYR A 19 11.30 20.94 13.11
C TYR A 19 11.67 21.28 14.58
N GLY A 20 10.66 21.56 15.41
CA GLY A 20 10.82 21.86 16.85
C GLY A 20 10.94 20.64 17.74
N ALA A 21 11.05 19.44 17.18
CA ALA A 21 10.96 18.13 17.79
C ALA A 21 9.55 17.74 18.27
N THR A 22 9.26 16.43 18.25
CA THR A 22 8.12 15.82 18.94
C THR A 22 8.63 15.18 20.24
N GLU A 23 7.76 15.02 21.22
CA GLU A 23 8.04 14.24 22.43
C GLU A 23 7.34 12.87 22.39
N ASN A 24 6.78 12.48 21.25
CA ASN A 24 5.93 11.31 21.10
C ASN A 24 6.47 10.38 20.01
N SER A 25 6.90 9.17 20.42
CA SER A 25 7.44 8.15 19.51
C SER A 25 6.43 7.66 18.47
N GLU A 26 5.14 7.63 18.80
CA GLU A 26 4.08 7.24 17.86
C GLU A 26 3.91 8.29 16.77
N ILE A 27 3.85 9.58 17.11
CA ILE A 27 3.82 10.67 16.14
C ILE A 27 5.04 10.62 15.23
N TYR A 28 6.24 10.41 15.80
CA TYR A 28 7.46 10.26 15.02
C TYR A 28 7.36 9.10 14.02
N THR A 29 6.93 7.94 14.49
CA THR A 29 6.80 6.73 13.67
C THR A 29 5.76 6.91 12.55
N ARG A 30 4.58 7.49 12.84
CA ARG A 30 3.56 7.79 11.83
C ARG A 30 4.03 8.83 10.82
N TRP A 31 4.78 9.84 11.26
CA TRP A 31 5.35 10.85 10.37
C TRP A 31 6.43 10.27 9.46
N LEU A 32 7.23 9.34 9.99
CA LEU A 32 8.20 8.56 9.22
C LEU A 32 7.54 7.77 8.08
N GLN A 33 6.45 7.08 8.38
CA GLN A 33 5.65 6.35 7.39
C GLN A 33 5.11 7.28 6.31
N PHE A 34 4.56 8.42 6.70
CA PHE A 34 4.12 9.46 5.76
C PHE A 34 5.27 10.00 4.90
N GLY A 35 6.43 10.25 5.49
CA GLY A 35 7.63 10.71 4.79
C GLY A 35 8.11 9.73 3.73
N THR A 36 7.95 8.43 3.96
CA THR A 36 8.32 7.37 3.01
C THR A 36 7.60 7.52 1.67
N PHE A 37 6.33 7.92 1.69
CA PHE A 37 5.48 8.12 0.51
C PHE A 37 5.28 9.62 0.17
N SER A 38 6.26 10.44 0.50
CA SER A 38 6.32 11.85 0.12
C SER A 38 7.35 12.06 -1.00
N PRO A 39 7.24 13.12 -1.84
CA PRO A 39 8.24 13.42 -2.85
C PRO A 39 9.66 13.51 -2.27
N TYR A 40 9.83 14.18 -1.13
CA TYR A 40 11.07 14.19 -0.34
C TYR A 40 10.85 13.60 1.04
N MET A 41 11.78 12.75 1.46
CA MET A 41 11.85 12.21 2.82
C MET A 41 13.11 12.74 3.49
N ARG A 42 12.98 13.33 4.67
CA ARG A 42 14.13 13.79 5.43
C ARG A 42 13.90 13.78 6.94
N LEU A 43 14.96 13.45 7.66
CA LEU A 43 15.09 13.71 9.08
C LEU A 43 15.74 15.09 9.24
N HIS A 44 15.03 16.04 9.87
CA HIS A 44 15.54 17.39 10.07
C HIS A 44 14.79 18.11 11.19
N GLY A 45 15.53 18.81 12.05
CA GLY A 45 14.95 19.59 13.14
C GLY A 45 15.97 20.00 14.18
N GLN A 46 15.49 20.61 15.27
CA GLN A 46 16.28 21.06 16.43
C GLN A 46 16.27 20.04 17.54
N GLY A 47 15.78 18.94 17.56
CA GLY A 47 15.77 17.90 18.58
C GLY A 47 16.40 16.62 18.09
N GLU A 48 16.16 15.57 18.84
CA GLU A 48 16.55 14.23 18.44
C GLU A 48 15.75 13.79 17.21
N GLN A 49 16.45 13.50 16.15
CA GLN A 49 15.86 13.07 14.88
C GLN A 49 16.18 11.61 14.56
N ASP A 50 17.07 11.00 15.33
CA ASP A 50 17.52 9.63 15.11
C ASP A 50 16.44 8.62 15.49
N PRO A 51 16.08 7.68 14.59
CA PRO A 51 14.99 6.73 14.83
C PRO A 51 15.14 5.89 16.09
N TRP A 52 16.37 5.50 16.43
CA TRP A 52 16.65 4.67 17.62
C TRP A 52 16.44 5.41 18.96
N HIS A 53 16.41 6.75 18.95
CA HIS A 53 16.04 7.53 20.11
C HIS A 53 14.57 7.28 20.54
N TRP A 54 13.74 6.95 19.59
CA TRP A 54 12.30 6.76 19.76
C TRP A 54 11.89 5.31 20.07
N GLY A 55 12.87 4.42 20.31
CA GLY A 55 12.69 3.02 20.64
C GLY A 55 12.65 2.07 19.46
N ASP A 56 12.58 0.78 19.74
CA ASP A 56 12.77 -0.29 18.76
C ASP A 56 11.73 -0.27 17.65
N VAL A 57 10.47 0.05 17.95
CA VAL A 57 9.41 0.13 16.94
C VAL A 57 9.72 1.21 15.91
N ALA A 58 10.12 2.40 16.34
CA ALA A 58 10.49 3.50 15.45
C ALA A 58 11.75 3.15 14.63
N ALA A 59 12.76 2.55 15.27
CA ALA A 59 14.00 2.14 14.62
C ALA A 59 13.74 1.07 13.54
N ASN A 60 12.99 0.02 13.86
CA ASN A 60 12.66 -1.06 12.93
C ASN A 60 11.75 -0.57 11.78
N THR A 61 10.76 0.29 12.10
CA THR A 61 9.92 0.94 11.09
C THR A 61 10.78 1.81 10.16
N PHE A 62 11.75 2.55 10.69
CA PHE A 62 12.67 3.33 9.86
C PHE A 62 13.44 2.43 8.89
N VAL A 63 14.03 1.35 9.36
CA VAL A 63 14.84 0.45 8.52
C VAL A 63 13.99 -0.10 7.37
N SER A 64 12.81 -0.66 7.66
CA SER A 64 11.94 -1.24 6.63
C SER A 64 11.41 -0.21 5.65
N HIS A 65 11.00 0.98 6.12
CA HIS A 65 10.46 2.05 5.28
C HIS A 65 11.55 2.79 4.49
N TYR A 66 12.74 2.93 5.03
CA TYR A 66 13.90 3.45 4.30
C TYR A 66 14.23 2.55 3.12
N TRP A 67 14.34 1.24 3.35
CA TRP A 67 14.63 0.30 2.27
C TRP A 67 13.48 0.19 1.27
N LEU A 68 12.23 0.23 1.72
CA LEU A 68 11.08 0.33 0.82
C LEU A 68 11.20 1.55 -0.11
N ARG A 69 11.56 2.70 0.44
CA ARG A 69 11.75 3.91 -0.36
C ARG A 69 12.93 3.81 -1.32
N GLU A 70 14.07 3.26 -0.88
CA GLU A 70 15.23 3.01 -1.75
C GLU A 70 14.86 2.04 -2.89
N ASN A 71 14.11 0.98 -2.59
CA ASN A 71 13.61 0.05 -3.60
C ASN A 71 12.67 0.73 -4.61
N LEU A 72 11.89 1.72 -4.18
CA LEU A 72 10.97 2.49 -5.04
C LEU A 72 11.63 3.68 -5.75
N LEU A 73 12.92 3.94 -5.54
CA LEU A 73 13.58 5.18 -6.03
C LEU A 73 13.46 5.35 -7.54
N ASN A 74 13.56 4.28 -8.33
CA ASN A 74 13.39 4.30 -9.78
C ASN A 74 12.00 4.84 -10.16
N LYS A 75 10.96 4.42 -9.47
CA LYS A 75 9.58 4.89 -9.70
C LYS A 75 9.40 6.34 -9.26
N ILE A 76 9.92 6.72 -8.11
CA ILE A 76 9.87 8.10 -7.59
C ILE A 76 10.57 9.05 -8.57
N TYR A 77 11.74 8.69 -9.04
CA TYR A 77 12.51 9.48 -10.01
C TYR A 77 11.76 9.63 -11.35
N SER A 78 11.21 8.52 -11.86
CA SER A 78 10.38 8.55 -13.07
C SER A 78 9.16 9.46 -12.90
N SER A 79 8.51 9.43 -11.75
CA SER A 79 7.36 10.29 -11.45
C SER A 79 7.76 11.77 -11.34
N ALA A 80 8.95 12.07 -10.82
CA ALA A 80 9.50 13.43 -10.78
C ALA A 80 9.79 13.96 -12.20
N ILE A 81 10.33 13.12 -13.09
CA ILE A 81 10.52 13.48 -14.51
C ILE A 81 9.16 13.74 -15.18
N LYS A 82 8.18 12.88 -14.96
CA LYS A 82 6.81 13.06 -15.45
C LYS A 82 6.21 14.37 -14.93
N ALA A 83 6.37 14.66 -13.65
CA ALA A 83 5.91 15.91 -13.05
C ALA A 83 6.53 17.14 -13.74
N ASN A 84 7.84 17.14 -14.00
CA ASN A 84 8.52 18.20 -14.73
C ASN A 84 8.00 18.38 -16.16
N LYS A 85 7.70 17.28 -16.86
CA LYS A 85 7.23 17.31 -18.25
C LYS A 85 5.78 17.71 -18.41
N THR A 86 4.91 17.31 -17.46
CA THR A 86 3.45 17.39 -17.61
C THR A 86 2.78 18.33 -16.63
N GLY A 87 3.44 18.68 -15.53
CA GLY A 87 2.85 19.37 -14.38
C GLY A 87 2.06 18.44 -13.45
N SER A 88 1.96 17.14 -13.75
CA SER A 88 1.27 16.16 -12.90
C SER A 88 2.11 15.87 -11.65
N PRO A 89 1.64 16.16 -10.43
CA PRO A 89 2.47 16.02 -9.23
C PRO A 89 2.76 14.55 -8.88
N VAL A 90 3.85 14.32 -8.15
CA VAL A 90 4.26 12.98 -7.67
C VAL A 90 3.24 12.41 -6.69
N SER A 91 2.74 13.23 -5.78
CA SER A 91 1.63 12.87 -4.89
C SER A 91 0.39 13.65 -5.29
N LYS A 92 -0.77 13.00 -5.37
CA LYS A 92 -2.03 13.58 -5.84
C LYS A 92 -3.15 13.34 -4.84
N SER A 93 -3.98 14.35 -4.60
CA SER A 93 -5.24 14.11 -3.88
C SER A 93 -6.13 13.13 -4.64
N MET A 94 -7.02 12.46 -3.93
CA MET A 94 -7.99 11.55 -4.54
C MET A 94 -8.90 12.29 -5.53
N ALA A 95 -9.29 13.54 -5.22
CA ALA A 95 -10.04 14.40 -6.13
C ALA A 95 -9.32 14.67 -7.46
N LEU A 96 -8.01 14.82 -7.42
CA LEU A 96 -7.20 15.04 -8.64
C LEU A 96 -7.00 13.75 -9.43
N SER A 97 -6.91 12.63 -8.75
CA SER A 97 -6.67 11.30 -9.34
C SER A 97 -7.95 10.67 -9.90
N PHE A 98 -9.08 10.87 -9.22
CA PHE A 98 -10.39 10.28 -9.54
C PHE A 98 -11.49 11.36 -9.54
N PRO A 99 -11.44 12.33 -10.46
CA PRO A 99 -12.35 13.49 -10.46
C PRO A 99 -13.83 13.13 -10.70
N GLY A 100 -14.11 11.96 -11.25
CA GLY A 100 -15.46 11.43 -11.46
C GLY A 100 -16.09 10.81 -10.21
N ASN A 101 -15.29 10.51 -9.18
CA ASN A 101 -15.75 9.82 -7.98
C ASN A 101 -16.11 10.82 -6.86
N SER A 102 -17.42 11.08 -6.69
CA SER A 102 -17.91 12.07 -5.71
C SER A 102 -17.56 11.73 -4.25
N LYS A 103 -17.38 10.44 -3.89
CA LYS A 103 -17.01 10.03 -2.54
C LYS A 103 -15.58 10.43 -2.18
N LEU A 104 -14.71 10.59 -3.18
CA LEU A 104 -13.28 10.86 -3.02
C LEU A 104 -12.91 12.33 -3.17
N LEU A 105 -13.85 13.20 -3.57
CA LEU A 105 -13.57 14.62 -3.78
C LEU A 105 -13.10 15.34 -2.51
N ASN A 106 -13.58 14.90 -1.36
CA ASN A 106 -13.27 15.48 -0.05
C ASN A 106 -12.41 14.55 0.83
N SER A 107 -11.75 13.54 0.25
CA SER A 107 -10.85 12.68 1.02
C SER A 107 -9.64 13.47 1.49
N GLU A 108 -9.43 13.53 2.80
CA GLU A 108 -8.33 14.23 3.45
C GLU A 108 -7.23 13.28 3.97
N SER A 109 -7.56 11.99 4.09
CA SER A 109 -6.72 10.95 4.69
C SER A 109 -6.04 10.02 3.68
N GLU A 110 -6.36 10.18 2.38
CA GLU A 110 -5.87 9.29 1.33
C GLU A 110 -5.29 10.10 0.17
N TYR A 111 -4.28 9.55 -0.48
CA TYR A 111 -3.71 10.16 -1.68
C TYR A 111 -3.03 9.12 -2.56
N MET A 112 -2.89 9.43 -3.86
CA MET A 112 -2.08 8.62 -4.79
C MET A 112 -0.63 9.06 -4.75
N PHE A 113 0.28 8.13 -4.59
CA PHE A 113 1.72 8.31 -4.71
C PHE A 113 2.23 7.61 -5.98
N CYS A 114 2.93 8.35 -6.84
CA CYS A 114 3.48 7.87 -8.12
C CYS A 114 2.45 7.24 -9.08
N ASP A 115 1.17 7.61 -8.97
CA ASP A 115 0.03 7.09 -9.75
C ASP A 115 -0.36 5.63 -9.49
N ASP A 116 0.43 4.86 -8.76
CA ASP A 116 0.25 3.42 -8.55
C ASP A 116 -0.08 3.04 -7.12
N LEU A 117 0.32 3.84 -6.16
CA LEU A 117 0.16 3.54 -4.74
C LEU A 117 -0.87 4.47 -4.12
N LEU A 118 -1.97 3.91 -3.60
CA LEU A 118 -2.90 4.62 -2.73
C LEU A 118 -2.39 4.49 -1.31
N VAL A 119 -2.11 5.62 -0.67
CA VAL A 119 -1.50 5.70 0.66
C VAL A 119 -2.47 6.32 1.64
N CYS A 120 -2.63 5.72 2.81
CA CYS A 120 -3.53 6.16 3.88
C CYS A 120 -2.74 6.47 5.15
N PRO A 121 -2.16 7.67 5.30
CA PRO A 121 -1.45 8.04 6.52
C PRO A 121 -2.39 8.03 7.73
N ILE A 122 -1.92 7.52 8.84
CA ILE A 122 -2.66 7.52 10.10
C ILE A 122 -2.33 8.82 10.83
N THR A 123 -3.35 9.58 11.16
CA THR A 123 -3.24 10.91 11.80
C THR A 123 -3.84 10.96 13.20
N ASP A 124 -4.27 9.82 13.71
CA ASP A 124 -4.78 9.61 15.07
C ASP A 124 -4.01 8.48 15.77
N TYR A 125 -4.46 8.11 16.96
CA TYR A 125 -3.86 7.03 17.76
C TYR A 125 -4.59 5.69 17.59
N LEU A 126 -5.26 5.49 16.46
CA LEU A 126 -5.92 4.23 16.13
C LEU A 126 -4.97 3.30 15.37
N TYR A 127 -5.19 2.01 15.55
CA TYR A 127 -4.43 0.95 14.88
C TYR A 127 -5.23 0.33 13.72
N HIS A 128 -6.26 1.02 13.28
CA HIS A 128 -7.05 0.73 12.08
C HIS A 128 -7.57 2.05 11.49
N THR A 129 -7.94 2.03 10.23
CA THR A 129 -8.50 3.20 9.55
C THR A 129 -9.47 2.80 8.46
N LYS A 130 -10.40 3.70 8.15
CA LYS A 130 -11.30 3.54 7.01
C LYS A 130 -10.63 4.04 5.75
N VAL A 131 -10.67 3.20 4.71
CA VAL A 131 -10.11 3.48 3.39
C VAL A 131 -11.20 3.35 2.35
N THR A 132 -11.37 4.37 1.52
CA THR A 132 -12.30 4.34 0.38
C THR A 132 -11.53 4.04 -0.91
N LEU A 133 -11.58 2.80 -1.35
CA LEU A 133 -10.91 2.41 -2.58
C LEU A 133 -11.74 2.80 -3.81
N PRO A 134 -11.16 3.48 -4.82
CA PRO A 134 -11.79 3.70 -6.12
C PRO A 134 -12.16 2.37 -6.78
N LYS A 135 -13.07 2.37 -7.79
CA LYS A 135 -13.37 1.15 -8.55
C LYS A 135 -12.11 0.50 -9.10
N GLY A 136 -12.19 -0.80 -9.37
CA GLY A 136 -11.08 -1.64 -9.81
C GLY A 136 -10.55 -2.52 -8.69
N ASN A 137 -9.52 -3.29 -8.97
CA ASN A 137 -8.85 -4.13 -7.98
C ASN A 137 -7.66 -3.39 -7.36
N TRP A 138 -7.46 -3.59 -6.05
CA TRP A 138 -6.38 -3.01 -5.26
C TRP A 138 -5.69 -4.11 -4.48
N PHE A 139 -4.39 -4.08 -4.45
CA PHE A 139 -3.58 -5.11 -3.78
C PHE A 139 -2.84 -4.49 -2.61
N ASP A 140 -3.09 -4.97 -1.41
CA ASP A 140 -2.37 -4.53 -0.22
C ASP A 140 -0.87 -4.76 -0.40
N LEU A 141 -0.06 -3.73 -0.20
CA LEU A 141 1.39 -3.79 -0.41
C LEU A 141 2.08 -4.77 0.54
N TRP A 142 1.55 -4.91 1.76
CA TRP A 142 2.20 -5.68 2.82
C TRP A 142 1.82 -7.17 2.78
N THR A 143 0.55 -7.44 2.48
CA THR A 143 -0.01 -8.80 2.53
C THR A 143 -0.29 -9.42 1.16
N GLY A 144 -0.27 -8.62 0.09
CA GLY A 144 -0.72 -9.04 -1.24
C GLY A 144 -2.23 -9.29 -1.33
N ARG A 145 -3.00 -9.01 -0.27
CA ARG A 145 -4.44 -9.24 -0.24
C ARG A 145 -5.15 -8.37 -1.27
N LEU A 146 -6.07 -8.99 -2.00
CA LEU A 146 -6.95 -8.30 -2.92
C LEU A 146 -8.08 -7.58 -2.18
N TYR A 147 -8.34 -6.33 -2.59
CA TYR A 147 -9.51 -5.55 -2.20
C TYR A 147 -10.25 -5.11 -3.46
N LYS A 148 -11.56 -5.34 -3.49
CA LYS A 148 -12.40 -4.87 -4.57
C LYS A 148 -12.79 -3.40 -4.34
N GLY A 149 -12.44 -2.52 -5.26
CA GLY A 149 -12.73 -1.09 -5.16
C GLY A 149 -14.21 -0.75 -5.31
N GLY A 150 -14.52 0.54 -5.20
CA GLY A 150 -15.89 1.07 -5.15
C GLY A 150 -16.52 0.99 -3.75
N SER A 151 -15.78 0.53 -2.74
CA SER A 151 -16.22 0.28 -1.37
C SER A 151 -15.29 0.92 -0.35
N GLU A 152 -15.79 1.12 0.87
CA GLU A 152 -15.02 1.51 2.04
C GLU A 152 -14.66 0.25 2.83
N TYR A 153 -13.44 0.18 3.32
CA TYR A 153 -12.93 -0.89 4.14
C TYR A 153 -12.36 -0.33 5.44
N ASP A 154 -12.57 -1.05 6.53
CA ASP A 154 -11.84 -0.83 7.77
C ASP A 154 -10.60 -1.73 7.75
N VAL A 155 -9.42 -1.13 7.67
CA VAL A 155 -8.15 -1.83 7.48
C VAL A 155 -7.23 -1.67 8.69
N ASP A 156 -6.43 -2.70 8.96
CA ASP A 156 -5.44 -2.66 10.02
C ASP A 156 -4.34 -1.66 9.70
N ALA A 157 -3.93 -0.92 10.71
CA ALA A 157 -2.85 0.06 10.64
C ALA A 157 -1.98 0.00 11.91
N PRO A 158 -1.35 -1.15 12.21
CA PRO A 158 -0.46 -1.26 13.35
C PRO A 158 0.67 -0.23 13.26
N LEU A 159 1.32 0.07 14.39
CA LEU A 159 2.25 1.21 14.47
C LEU A 159 3.45 1.09 13.50
N ASN A 160 3.84 -0.10 13.11
CA ASN A 160 4.93 -0.33 12.15
C ASN A 160 4.50 -0.23 10.68
N LEU A 161 3.19 -0.10 10.38
CA LEU A 161 2.67 -0.06 9.02
C LEU A 161 1.73 1.14 8.82
N THR A 162 1.72 1.67 7.60
CA THR A 162 0.63 2.51 7.07
C THR A 162 -0.05 1.76 5.93
N PRO A 163 -1.39 1.76 5.83
CA PRO A 163 -2.07 1.08 4.73
C PRO A 163 -1.66 1.66 3.38
N VAL A 164 -1.22 0.79 2.48
CA VAL A 164 -0.82 1.12 1.10
C VAL A 164 -1.37 0.07 0.17
N PHE A 165 -2.02 0.52 -0.91
CA PHE A 165 -2.61 -0.37 -1.90
C PHE A 165 -2.01 -0.11 -3.27
N ILE A 166 -1.58 -1.18 -3.94
CA ILE A 166 -1.09 -1.14 -5.32
C ILE A 166 -2.31 -1.19 -6.25
N ARG A 167 -2.40 -0.26 -7.16
CA ARG A 167 -3.48 -0.21 -8.15
C ARG A 167 -3.39 -1.39 -9.12
N SER A 168 -4.53 -1.87 -9.60
CA SER A 168 -4.61 -2.88 -10.67
C SER A 168 -3.86 -2.44 -11.93
N GLY A 169 -3.18 -3.39 -12.56
CA GLY A 169 -2.43 -3.16 -13.79
C GLY A 169 -1.16 -2.33 -13.63
N SER A 170 -0.73 -2.05 -12.41
CA SER A 170 0.54 -1.35 -12.16
C SER A 170 1.74 -2.15 -12.65
N VAL A 171 2.71 -1.43 -13.19
CA VAL A 171 4.04 -1.93 -13.56
C VAL A 171 5.05 -0.96 -12.96
N ILE A 172 5.59 -1.30 -11.78
CA ILE A 172 6.42 -0.41 -10.98
C ILE A 172 7.88 -0.88 -11.05
N PRO A 173 8.77 -0.14 -11.71
CA PRO A 173 10.19 -0.43 -11.69
C PRO A 173 10.77 -0.18 -10.29
N VAL A 174 11.49 -1.17 -9.79
CA VAL A 174 12.12 -1.16 -8.47
C VAL A 174 13.54 -1.73 -8.55
N THR A 175 14.33 -1.50 -7.51
CA THR A 175 15.56 -2.24 -7.27
C THR A 175 15.39 -3.05 -6.00
N VAL A 176 15.75 -4.32 -5.98
CA VAL A 176 15.62 -5.19 -4.80
C VAL A 176 16.92 -5.94 -4.53
N SER A 177 17.06 -6.47 -3.31
CA SER A 177 18.11 -7.45 -3.03
C SER A 177 17.85 -8.73 -3.83
N GLY A 178 18.82 -9.19 -4.61
CA GLY A 178 18.72 -10.45 -5.36
C GLY A 178 18.65 -11.70 -4.47
N LYS A 179 18.95 -11.55 -3.17
CA LYS A 179 18.90 -12.64 -2.19
C LYS A 179 17.51 -12.85 -1.61
N THR A 180 16.80 -11.76 -1.31
CA THR A 180 15.50 -11.83 -0.60
C THR A 180 14.33 -11.49 -1.49
N LEU A 181 14.54 -10.75 -2.58
CA LEU A 181 13.51 -10.26 -3.52
C LEU A 181 12.33 -9.58 -2.81
N SER A 182 12.65 -8.84 -1.75
CA SER A 182 11.71 -8.11 -0.89
C SER A 182 11.86 -6.60 -1.09
N LEU A 183 10.75 -5.88 -1.00
CA LEU A 183 10.74 -4.40 -1.09
C LEU A 183 11.22 -3.71 0.17
N THR A 184 11.25 -4.38 1.31
CA THR A 184 11.60 -3.79 2.61
C THR A 184 13.00 -4.16 3.09
N ASP A 185 13.69 -5.01 2.33
CA ASP A 185 14.99 -5.50 2.73
C ASP A 185 16.12 -4.65 2.15
N LYS A 186 17.24 -4.67 2.87
CA LYS A 186 18.46 -3.99 2.49
C LYS A 186 18.95 -4.44 1.12
N ILE A 187 19.23 -3.46 0.26
CA ILE A 187 19.92 -3.68 -1.01
C ILE A 187 21.43 -3.65 -0.75
N GLU A 188 22.08 -4.78 -0.88
CA GLU A 188 23.55 -4.83 -0.89
C GLU A 188 24.06 -4.62 -2.31
N SER A 189 25.14 -3.83 -2.45
CA SER A 189 25.63 -3.38 -3.77
C SER A 189 26.04 -4.52 -4.70
N ASP A 190 26.42 -5.67 -4.17
CA ASP A 190 26.81 -6.87 -4.92
C ASP A 190 25.62 -7.76 -5.30
N SER A 191 24.44 -7.50 -4.75
CA SER A 191 23.23 -8.30 -4.97
C SER A 191 22.03 -7.50 -5.47
N ALA A 192 22.23 -6.23 -5.82
CA ALA A 192 21.15 -5.39 -6.35
C ALA A 192 20.64 -5.89 -7.70
N VAL A 193 19.32 -6.05 -7.83
CA VAL A 193 18.65 -6.51 -9.06
C VAL A 193 17.53 -5.56 -9.44
N GLU A 194 17.50 -5.15 -10.71
CA GLU A 194 16.37 -4.40 -11.27
C GLU A 194 15.18 -5.35 -11.45
N ALA A 195 14.04 -4.94 -10.92
CA ALA A 195 12.81 -5.72 -10.92
C ALA A 195 11.59 -4.88 -11.29
N LEU A 196 10.48 -5.54 -11.62
CA LEU A 196 9.17 -4.94 -11.78
C LEU A 196 8.21 -5.50 -10.74
N VAL A 197 7.53 -4.65 -10.00
CA VAL A 197 6.31 -5.02 -9.29
C VAL A 197 5.15 -4.91 -10.27
N VAL A 198 4.38 -5.98 -10.44
CA VAL A 198 3.22 -6.01 -11.33
C VAL A 198 1.98 -6.49 -10.59
N THR A 199 0.83 -5.99 -11.02
CA THR A 199 -0.49 -6.44 -10.53
C THR A 199 -1.39 -6.78 -11.71
N ALA A 200 -2.36 -7.68 -11.50
CA ALA A 200 -3.35 -8.00 -12.51
C ALA A 200 -4.17 -6.77 -12.89
N PRO A 201 -4.33 -6.44 -14.18
CA PRO A 201 -5.04 -5.27 -14.62
C PRO A 201 -6.57 -5.45 -14.59
N ASN A 202 -7.28 -4.34 -14.50
CA ASN A 202 -8.68 -4.24 -14.90
C ASN A 202 -8.71 -3.84 -16.38
N GLY A 203 -8.95 -4.81 -17.28
CA GLY A 203 -8.90 -4.58 -18.72
C GLY A 203 -7.49 -4.29 -19.22
N LYS A 204 -7.21 -3.04 -19.62
CA LYS A 204 -5.92 -2.61 -20.15
C LYS A 204 -5.44 -1.33 -19.49
N ARG A 205 -4.19 -1.32 -19.09
CA ARG A 205 -3.51 -0.12 -18.55
C ARG A 205 -2.17 0.10 -19.26
N GLN A 206 -1.83 1.36 -19.48
CA GLN A 206 -0.52 1.77 -19.99
C GLN A 206 0.17 2.72 -19.02
N GLU A 207 1.45 2.53 -18.84
CA GLU A 207 2.26 3.34 -17.95
C GLU A 207 3.60 3.72 -18.59
N GLU A 208 3.98 4.99 -18.42
CA GLU A 208 5.27 5.51 -18.86
C GLU A 208 6.27 5.46 -17.71
N TYR A 209 7.36 4.77 -17.94
CA TYR A 209 8.53 4.78 -17.06
C TYR A 209 9.67 5.58 -17.70
N TRP A 210 10.19 6.54 -16.98
CA TRP A 210 11.35 7.35 -17.37
C TRP A 210 12.56 6.96 -16.55
N SER A 211 13.51 6.23 -17.13
CA SER A 211 14.78 5.90 -16.48
C SER A 211 15.71 7.11 -16.39
N ASP A 212 15.56 8.06 -17.32
CA ASP A 212 16.18 9.38 -17.30
C ASP A 212 15.32 10.37 -18.11
N LYS A 213 15.74 11.66 -18.16
CA LYS A 213 14.97 12.72 -18.84
C LYS A 213 14.72 12.50 -20.34
N ASN A 214 15.45 11.58 -20.97
CA ASN A 214 15.38 11.31 -22.41
C ASN A 214 14.90 9.88 -22.73
N THR A 215 15.02 8.96 -21.78
CA THR A 215 14.76 7.53 -21.99
C THR A 215 13.45 7.13 -21.34
N ARG A 216 12.51 6.70 -22.18
CA ARG A 216 11.17 6.27 -21.78
C ARG A 216 10.91 4.84 -22.22
N THR A 217 10.30 4.04 -21.36
CA THR A 217 9.68 2.76 -21.69
C THR A 217 8.17 2.88 -21.44
N VAL A 218 7.35 2.34 -22.35
CA VAL A 218 5.91 2.20 -22.11
C VAL A 218 5.62 0.75 -21.82
N TYR A 219 5.17 0.50 -20.58
CA TYR A 219 4.63 -0.79 -20.21
C TYR A 219 3.13 -0.81 -20.47
N THR A 220 2.64 -1.94 -20.98
CA THR A 220 1.21 -2.21 -21.15
C THR A 220 0.87 -3.48 -20.40
N SER A 221 -0.05 -3.41 -19.46
CA SER A 221 -0.69 -4.57 -18.87
C SER A 221 -2.08 -4.75 -19.48
N SER A 222 -2.44 -5.98 -19.86
CA SER A 222 -3.72 -6.29 -20.47
C SER A 222 -4.24 -7.65 -20.05
N ALA A 223 -5.52 -7.72 -19.72
CA ALA A 223 -6.20 -8.94 -19.31
C ALA A 223 -6.81 -9.68 -20.49
N ASP A 224 -6.80 -11.01 -20.42
CA ASP A 224 -7.49 -11.92 -21.35
C ASP A 224 -7.96 -13.17 -20.57
N GLY A 225 -9.23 -13.20 -20.22
CA GLY A 225 -9.83 -14.24 -19.39
C GLY A 225 -9.20 -14.31 -18.00
N ASN A 226 -8.54 -15.42 -17.69
CA ASN A 226 -7.80 -15.63 -16.43
C ASN A 226 -6.28 -15.41 -16.58
N MET A 227 -5.85 -14.86 -17.68
CA MET A 227 -4.46 -14.53 -17.96
C MET A 227 -4.31 -13.01 -18.12
N PHE A 228 -3.18 -12.47 -17.72
CA PHE A 228 -2.79 -11.12 -18.13
C PHE A 228 -1.37 -11.12 -18.68
N THR A 229 -1.11 -10.12 -19.51
CA THR A 229 0.19 -9.93 -20.15
C THR A 229 0.73 -8.54 -19.82
N VAL A 230 1.98 -8.49 -19.38
CA VAL A 230 2.78 -7.26 -19.30
C VAL A 230 3.70 -7.23 -20.51
N SER A 231 3.62 -6.17 -21.30
CA SER A 231 4.50 -5.94 -22.45
C SER A 231 5.20 -4.59 -22.36
N ALA A 232 6.39 -4.51 -22.95
CA ALA A 232 7.16 -3.28 -23.07
C ALA A 232 7.30 -2.87 -24.54
N ASP A 233 7.25 -1.56 -24.84
CA ASP A 233 7.41 -1.01 -26.20
C ASP A 233 8.85 -1.16 -26.73
N ARG A 234 9.78 -1.56 -25.89
CA ARG A 234 11.16 -1.97 -26.21
C ARG A 234 11.57 -3.13 -25.31
N ALA A 235 12.61 -3.85 -25.72
CA ALA A 235 13.12 -4.98 -24.96
C ALA A 235 13.50 -4.57 -23.52
N SER A 236 12.96 -5.26 -22.54
CA SER A 236 13.14 -5.00 -21.11
C SER A 236 14.33 -5.79 -20.58
N LYS A 237 15.08 -5.14 -19.68
CA LYS A 237 16.30 -5.70 -19.08
C LYS A 237 16.08 -6.21 -17.66
N GLU A 238 14.97 -5.86 -17.06
CA GLU A 238 14.61 -6.29 -15.71
C GLU A 238 14.50 -7.82 -15.68
N LYS A 239 15.22 -8.44 -14.75
CA LYS A 239 15.32 -9.91 -14.69
C LYS A 239 14.42 -10.54 -13.64
N VAL A 240 13.79 -9.72 -12.81
CA VAL A 240 12.89 -10.19 -11.76
C VAL A 240 11.54 -9.50 -11.87
N ILE A 241 10.47 -10.29 -11.79
CA ILE A 241 9.10 -9.79 -11.72
C ILE A 241 8.47 -10.27 -10.42
N LEU A 242 7.92 -9.33 -9.68
CA LEU A 242 7.19 -9.55 -8.43
C LEU A 242 5.71 -9.34 -8.70
N ALA A 243 4.97 -10.41 -9.00
CA ALA A 243 3.53 -10.35 -9.30
C ALA A 243 2.73 -10.38 -8.00
N TYR A 244 2.37 -9.20 -7.49
CA TYR A 244 1.71 -9.02 -6.19
C TYR A 244 0.25 -9.48 -6.20
N GLY A 245 -0.14 -10.17 -5.12
CA GLY A 245 -1.48 -10.71 -4.94
C GLY A 245 -1.82 -11.85 -5.90
N ILE A 246 -0.81 -12.48 -6.53
CA ILE A 246 -1.00 -13.44 -7.61
C ILE A 246 -0.32 -14.77 -7.27
N ASN A 247 -1.11 -15.84 -7.29
CA ASN A 247 -0.64 -17.20 -7.39
C ASN A 247 -0.68 -17.61 -8.85
N ALA A 248 0.47 -17.65 -9.54
CA ALA A 248 0.52 -18.05 -10.94
C ALA A 248 0.36 -19.57 -11.11
N SER A 249 -0.49 -20.00 -12.03
CA SER A 249 -0.57 -21.40 -12.48
C SER A 249 0.35 -21.68 -13.68
N GLU A 250 0.62 -20.65 -14.49
CA GLU A 250 1.55 -20.70 -15.62
C GLU A 250 2.17 -19.31 -15.84
N VAL A 251 3.44 -19.29 -16.23
CA VAL A 251 4.15 -18.07 -16.64
C VAL A 251 4.83 -18.32 -17.98
N LYS A 252 4.68 -17.39 -18.91
CA LYS A 252 5.37 -17.41 -20.21
C LYS A 252 6.16 -16.11 -20.41
N VAL A 253 7.39 -16.24 -20.91
CA VAL A 253 8.24 -15.12 -21.34
C VAL A 253 8.43 -15.19 -22.85
N ASN A 254 8.06 -14.15 -23.57
CA ASN A 254 8.06 -14.15 -25.04
C ASN A 254 7.37 -15.39 -25.65
N GLY A 255 6.26 -15.83 -25.02
CA GLY A 255 5.48 -17.00 -25.44
C GLY A 255 6.05 -18.37 -25.01
N LYS A 256 7.23 -18.44 -24.40
CA LYS A 256 7.82 -19.69 -23.89
C LYS A 256 7.50 -19.86 -22.40
N ALA A 257 6.96 -21.02 -22.05
CA ALA A 257 6.66 -21.36 -20.66
C ALA A 257 7.94 -21.42 -19.81
N LEU A 258 7.86 -20.88 -18.60
CA LEU A 258 8.88 -21.05 -17.56
C LEU A 258 8.53 -22.24 -16.67
N GLU A 259 9.56 -22.83 -16.09
CA GLU A 259 9.41 -23.88 -15.08
C GLU A 259 8.87 -23.32 -13.78
N LYS A 260 7.95 -24.05 -13.15
CA LYS A 260 7.51 -23.75 -11.79
C LYS A 260 8.47 -24.40 -10.80
N LEU A 261 9.07 -23.60 -9.95
CA LEU A 261 10.02 -24.03 -8.94
C LEU A 261 9.30 -24.28 -7.60
N ASP A 262 9.89 -25.12 -6.77
CA ASP A 262 9.47 -25.38 -5.39
C ASP A 262 10.18 -24.48 -4.36
N HIS A 263 11.11 -23.64 -4.83
CA HIS A 263 11.90 -22.70 -4.04
C HIS A 263 12.04 -21.34 -4.75
N MET A 264 12.50 -20.33 -4.02
CA MET A 264 12.80 -19.00 -4.56
C MET A 264 13.91 -19.11 -5.61
N PRO A 265 13.73 -18.58 -6.84
CA PRO A 265 14.73 -18.68 -7.90
C PRO A 265 16.07 -18.05 -7.51
N GLU A 266 17.16 -18.77 -7.66
CA GLU A 266 18.52 -18.27 -7.45
C GLU A 266 18.97 -17.32 -8.58
N SER A 267 20.12 -16.66 -8.41
CA SER A 267 20.58 -15.59 -9.32
C SER A 267 20.83 -16.05 -10.76
N ASP A 268 21.20 -17.29 -10.97
CA ASP A 268 21.50 -17.94 -12.26
C ASP A 268 20.38 -18.84 -12.77
N GLU A 269 19.29 -18.98 -12.01
CA GLU A 269 18.15 -19.82 -12.32
C GLU A 269 17.03 -19.00 -12.97
N SER A 270 16.35 -19.55 -13.97
CA SER A 270 15.14 -18.97 -14.56
C SER A 270 13.94 -19.87 -14.30
N GLY A 271 12.86 -19.26 -13.79
CA GLY A 271 11.66 -19.99 -13.42
C GLY A 271 10.72 -19.08 -12.64
N TYR A 272 9.66 -19.65 -12.08
CA TYR A 272 8.80 -18.90 -11.17
C TYR A 272 8.46 -19.72 -9.93
N TYR A 273 8.41 -19.00 -8.82
CA TYR A 273 8.04 -19.52 -7.51
C TYR A 273 6.81 -18.77 -7.00
N VAL A 274 5.81 -19.51 -6.58
CA VAL A 274 4.64 -18.94 -5.93
C VAL A 274 4.96 -18.81 -4.45
N ASP A 275 5.38 -17.60 -4.06
CA ASP A 275 5.42 -17.22 -2.66
C ASP A 275 3.97 -17.12 -2.18
N SER A 276 3.51 -18.14 -1.49
CA SER A 276 2.12 -18.45 -1.14
C SER A 276 1.33 -17.32 -0.44
N TYR A 277 1.86 -16.11 -0.37
CA TYR A 277 1.37 -15.10 0.55
C TYR A 277 1.12 -13.74 -0.04
N THR A 278 2.09 -13.21 -0.77
CA THR A 278 2.02 -11.84 -1.26
C THR A 278 2.21 -11.76 -2.76
N LYS A 279 2.95 -12.70 -3.35
CA LYS A 279 3.38 -12.56 -4.74
C LYS A 279 3.81 -13.88 -5.38
N THR A 280 3.80 -13.91 -6.69
CA THR A 280 4.61 -14.85 -7.49
C THR A 280 5.91 -14.15 -7.85
N VAL A 281 7.03 -14.79 -7.56
CA VAL A 281 8.36 -14.34 -7.95
C VAL A 281 8.75 -15.03 -9.25
N ILE A 282 9.11 -14.24 -10.25
CA ILE A 282 9.50 -14.73 -11.58
C ILE A 282 10.90 -14.21 -11.86
N ARG A 283 11.83 -15.13 -12.12
CA ARG A 283 13.13 -14.77 -12.66
C ARG A 283 13.18 -15.18 -14.13
N VAL A 284 13.31 -14.18 -14.99
CA VAL A 284 13.31 -14.39 -16.44
C VAL A 284 14.70 -14.82 -16.91
N PRO A 285 14.81 -15.50 -18.08
CA PRO A 285 16.09 -15.83 -18.70
C PRO A 285 16.99 -14.61 -18.88
N ALA A 286 18.30 -14.84 -19.05
CA ALA A 286 19.28 -13.78 -19.24
C ALA A 286 19.03 -12.90 -20.49
N ALA A 287 18.30 -13.41 -21.49
CA ALA A 287 17.89 -12.65 -22.67
C ALA A 287 16.86 -11.55 -22.31
N ASP A 288 16.88 -10.48 -23.09
CA ASP A 288 15.88 -9.42 -22.97
C ASP A 288 14.49 -9.93 -23.38
N TRP A 289 13.44 -9.35 -22.79
CA TRP A 289 12.06 -9.75 -23.04
C TRP A 289 11.19 -8.59 -23.49
N ASN A 290 10.11 -8.89 -24.22
CA ASN A 290 9.12 -7.92 -24.63
C ASN A 290 7.74 -8.19 -24.03
N SER A 291 7.48 -9.44 -23.63
CA SER A 291 6.20 -9.79 -23.00
C SER A 291 6.36 -10.90 -21.95
N ILE A 292 5.59 -10.77 -20.89
CA ILE A 292 5.43 -11.78 -19.85
C ILE A 292 3.94 -12.00 -19.67
N SER A 293 3.47 -13.24 -19.85
CA SER A 293 2.08 -13.63 -19.62
C SER A 293 1.99 -14.47 -18.37
N ILE A 294 1.04 -14.14 -17.51
CA ILE A 294 0.80 -14.80 -16.21
C ILE A 294 -0.64 -15.29 -16.17
N THR A 295 -0.81 -16.60 -16.08
CA THR A 295 -2.13 -17.22 -15.88
C THR A 295 -2.41 -17.31 -14.40
N LEU A 296 -3.55 -16.79 -13.97
CA LEU A 296 -3.96 -16.80 -12.58
C LEU A 296 -4.29 -18.23 -12.12
N GLY A 297 -3.75 -18.59 -10.97
CA GLY A 297 -4.10 -19.79 -10.22
C GLY A 297 -5.10 -19.50 -9.12
N GLY A 298 -5.00 -20.23 -8.01
CA GLY A 298 -5.84 -20.03 -6.83
C GLY A 298 -5.55 -18.70 -6.12
N LEU A 299 -6.54 -18.21 -5.39
CA LEU A 299 -6.46 -17.02 -4.55
C LEU A 299 -6.27 -17.39 -3.07
N LEU A 300 -5.98 -16.39 -2.24
CA LEU A 300 -6.06 -16.55 -0.80
C LEU A 300 -7.54 -16.74 -0.41
N SER A 301 -7.84 -17.72 0.45
CA SER A 301 -9.19 -17.92 0.96
C SER A 301 -9.61 -16.73 1.84
N LYS A 302 -10.92 -16.58 2.08
CA LYS A 302 -11.39 -15.78 3.21
C LYS A 302 -10.84 -16.35 4.52
N ASN A 303 -10.94 -15.58 5.61
CA ASN A 303 -10.56 -16.05 6.94
C ASN A 303 -11.43 -17.25 7.35
N LEU A 304 -10.84 -18.44 7.40
CA LEU A 304 -11.53 -19.68 7.78
C LEU A 304 -11.89 -19.72 9.27
N ALA A 305 -11.26 -18.87 10.09
CA ALA A 305 -11.52 -18.76 11.53
C ALA A 305 -12.68 -17.80 11.86
N GLU A 306 -13.15 -17.00 10.90
CA GLU A 306 -14.17 -15.98 11.15
C GLU A 306 -15.48 -16.59 11.70
N ASN A 307 -15.95 -16.05 12.83
CA ASN A 307 -17.15 -16.51 13.57
C ASN A 307 -17.10 -17.98 14.00
N LYS A 308 -15.91 -18.55 14.17
CA LYS A 308 -15.72 -19.93 14.62
C LYS A 308 -15.63 -20.04 16.14
N LYS A 309 -15.84 -21.25 16.65
CA LYS A 309 -15.76 -21.54 18.07
C LYS A 309 -14.32 -21.49 18.55
N ILE A 310 -14.08 -20.74 19.62
CA ILE A 310 -12.79 -20.67 20.31
C ILE A 310 -12.84 -21.34 21.67
N THR A 311 -11.75 -21.99 22.04
CA THR A 311 -11.47 -22.50 23.38
C THR A 311 -10.19 -21.84 23.88
N THR A 312 -10.17 -21.39 25.14
CA THR A 312 -9.01 -20.80 25.80
C THR A 312 -8.88 -21.28 27.23
N HIS A 313 -7.69 -21.14 27.81
CA HIS A 313 -7.49 -21.38 29.22
C HIS A 313 -8.20 -20.34 30.10
N SER A 314 -8.07 -19.06 29.77
CA SER A 314 -8.65 -17.96 30.55
C SER A 314 -8.75 -16.66 29.71
N PHE A 315 -9.51 -15.71 30.25
CA PHE A 315 -9.55 -14.33 29.75
C PHE A 315 -9.77 -13.35 30.90
N ARG A 316 -9.41 -12.09 30.70
CA ARG A 316 -9.36 -11.08 31.75
C ARG A 316 -10.76 -10.66 32.24
N ALA A 317 -11.68 -10.38 31.33
CA ALA A 317 -13.01 -9.83 31.62
C ALA A 317 -14.00 -10.16 30.50
N SER A 318 -15.28 -9.96 30.74
CA SER A 318 -16.35 -10.29 29.78
C SER A 318 -16.31 -9.53 28.45
N ASP A 319 -15.69 -8.36 28.44
CA ASP A 319 -15.43 -7.54 27.25
C ASP A 319 -14.18 -7.95 26.47
N THR A 320 -13.34 -8.81 27.04
CA THR A 320 -12.10 -9.32 26.42
C THR A 320 -12.12 -10.84 26.24
N LYS A 321 -13.27 -11.38 25.88
CA LYS A 321 -13.49 -12.82 25.67
C LYS A 321 -12.84 -13.34 24.39
N PRO A 322 -12.59 -14.65 24.29
CA PRO A 322 -11.85 -15.22 23.15
C PRO A 322 -12.55 -15.08 21.80
N GLU A 323 -13.88 -15.09 21.75
CA GLU A 323 -14.65 -14.95 20.50
C GLU A 323 -14.37 -13.61 19.78
N ASN A 324 -13.91 -12.62 20.51
CA ASN A 324 -13.59 -11.30 19.98
C ASN A 324 -12.50 -11.32 18.89
N ILE A 325 -11.59 -12.31 18.90
CA ILE A 325 -10.50 -12.34 17.91
C ILE A 325 -10.88 -13.01 16.59
N VAL A 326 -12.11 -13.48 16.46
CA VAL A 326 -12.64 -14.07 15.23
C VAL A 326 -14.00 -13.48 14.83
N ASP A 327 -14.43 -12.38 15.44
CA ASP A 327 -15.73 -11.74 15.17
C ASP A 327 -15.71 -10.75 13.99
N GLY A 328 -14.56 -10.59 13.36
CA GLY A 328 -14.34 -9.69 12.22
C GLY A 328 -14.32 -8.20 12.59
N LYS A 329 -14.31 -7.85 13.89
CA LYS A 329 -14.29 -6.47 14.37
C LYS A 329 -12.88 -6.08 14.82
N LYS A 330 -12.54 -4.81 14.66
CA LYS A 330 -11.20 -4.28 14.97
C LYS A 330 -11.12 -3.61 16.36
N ASP A 331 -12.26 -3.34 16.96
CA ASP A 331 -12.40 -2.70 18.26
C ASP A 331 -12.65 -3.69 19.41
N THR A 332 -12.65 -4.98 19.11
CA THR A 332 -12.80 -6.07 20.06
C THR A 332 -11.49 -6.83 20.24
N GLN A 333 -11.28 -7.46 21.39
CA GLN A 333 -10.01 -8.14 21.70
C GLN A 333 -10.19 -9.27 22.73
N TRP A 334 -9.25 -10.22 22.72
CA TRP A 334 -9.03 -11.16 23.81
C TRP A 334 -7.81 -10.74 24.61
N THR A 335 -7.93 -10.72 25.93
CA THR A 335 -6.81 -10.40 26.82
C THR A 335 -6.66 -11.48 27.88
N VAL A 336 -5.44 -11.95 28.09
CA VAL A 336 -5.09 -12.89 29.13
C VAL A 336 -4.02 -12.31 30.06
N THR A 337 -4.18 -12.55 31.38
CA THR A 337 -3.27 -12.09 32.45
C THR A 337 -2.52 -13.23 33.11
N LYS A 338 -3.02 -14.46 33.00
CA LYS A 338 -2.35 -15.68 33.47
C LYS A 338 -1.69 -16.35 32.29
N LEU A 339 -0.38 -16.13 32.14
CA LEU A 339 0.38 -16.62 30.99
C LEU A 339 0.81 -18.07 31.13
N ASP A 340 0.93 -18.58 32.35
CA ASP A 340 1.18 -19.99 32.59
C ASP A 340 0.04 -20.80 31.94
N GLU A 341 0.38 -21.64 30.96
CA GLU A 341 -0.57 -22.43 30.18
C GLU A 341 -1.53 -21.60 29.28
N ALA A 342 -1.19 -20.33 28.98
CA ALA A 342 -2.02 -19.50 28.10
C ALA A 342 -2.05 -20.06 26.68
N PHE A 343 -3.26 -20.27 26.17
CA PHE A 343 -3.51 -20.67 24.79
C PHE A 343 -4.89 -20.20 24.33
N PHE A 344 -5.07 -20.16 23.02
CA PHE A 344 -6.38 -20.24 22.39
C PHE A 344 -6.36 -21.23 21.22
N SER A 345 -7.51 -21.83 20.95
CA SER A 345 -7.68 -22.81 19.90
C SER A 345 -9.00 -22.58 19.18
N VAL A 346 -8.96 -22.55 17.86
CA VAL A 346 -10.13 -22.36 16.98
C VAL A 346 -10.55 -23.68 16.37
N ASP A 347 -11.85 -24.02 16.42
CA ASP A 347 -12.45 -25.12 15.69
C ASP A 347 -13.02 -24.60 14.36
N LEU A 348 -12.39 -24.93 13.24
CA LEU A 348 -12.83 -24.53 11.90
C LEU A 348 -14.16 -25.18 11.48
N GLY A 349 -14.65 -26.17 12.27
CA GLY A 349 -15.92 -26.87 12.05
C GLY A 349 -15.81 -28.10 11.16
N LYS A 350 -14.82 -28.17 10.29
CA LYS A 350 -14.46 -29.32 9.44
C LYS A 350 -12.95 -29.32 9.18
N GLU A 351 -12.45 -30.41 8.62
CA GLU A 351 -11.07 -30.42 8.12
C GLU A 351 -10.94 -29.49 6.92
N GLU A 352 -9.95 -28.60 6.95
CA GLU A 352 -9.56 -27.68 5.88
C GLU A 352 -8.08 -27.88 5.61
N THR A 353 -7.67 -27.69 4.35
CA THR A 353 -6.26 -27.54 4.03
C THR A 353 -5.87 -26.11 4.33
N ILE A 354 -4.91 -25.90 5.21
CA ILE A 354 -4.42 -24.58 5.62
C ILE A 354 -2.91 -24.50 5.51
N ASP A 355 -2.38 -23.32 5.26
CA ASP A 355 -0.94 -23.06 5.11
C ASP A 355 -0.52 -21.69 5.63
N ARG A 356 -1.47 -20.94 6.23
CA ARG A 356 -1.20 -19.61 6.76
C ARG A 356 -2.05 -19.32 7.98
N VAL A 357 -1.43 -18.70 9.00
CA VAL A 357 -2.07 -18.14 10.18
C VAL A 357 -1.62 -16.69 10.34
N GLU A 358 -2.53 -15.81 10.71
CA GLU A 358 -2.25 -14.43 11.08
C GLU A 358 -2.63 -14.21 12.54
N VAL A 359 -1.71 -13.65 13.33
CA VAL A 359 -1.96 -13.25 14.71
C VAL A 359 -1.71 -11.75 14.81
N LYS A 360 -2.73 -10.99 15.24
CA LYS A 360 -2.65 -9.54 15.34
C LYS A 360 -2.71 -9.11 16.80
N TRP A 361 -1.61 -8.56 17.27
CA TRP A 361 -1.39 -8.19 18.66
C TRP A 361 -1.78 -6.75 18.93
N VAL A 362 -2.18 -6.46 20.17
CA VAL A 362 -2.32 -5.08 20.65
C VAL A 362 -1.00 -4.65 21.32
N ASN A 363 -0.17 -3.96 20.59
CA ASN A 363 1.21 -3.63 20.96
C ASN A 363 1.36 -2.94 22.34
N ASN A 364 0.51 -1.96 22.65
CA ASN A 364 0.63 -1.17 23.89
C ASN A 364 0.12 -1.89 25.15
N SER A 365 -0.52 -3.04 25.02
CA SER A 365 -1.15 -3.76 26.12
C SER A 365 -0.45 -5.06 26.49
N GLY A 366 0.67 -5.35 25.83
CA GLY A 366 1.38 -6.62 25.90
C GLY A 366 0.98 -7.58 24.79
N TYR A 367 1.97 -8.20 24.21
CA TYR A 367 1.86 -9.08 23.04
C TYR A 367 2.58 -10.40 23.30
N GLY A 368 2.32 -11.40 22.46
CA GLY A 368 3.07 -12.66 22.48
C GLY A 368 4.43 -12.48 21.83
N LYS A 369 5.49 -12.44 22.64
CA LYS A 369 6.87 -12.31 22.15
C LYS A 369 7.35 -13.62 21.52
N ASN A 370 7.12 -14.74 22.20
CA ASN A 370 7.36 -16.06 21.67
C ASN A 370 6.09 -16.89 21.83
N TYR A 371 5.79 -17.75 20.87
CA TYR A 371 4.65 -18.65 20.92
C TYR A 371 4.73 -19.70 19.82
N ASN A 372 3.96 -20.78 19.95
CA ASN A 372 3.88 -21.86 19.00
C ASN A 372 2.50 -21.87 18.31
N VAL A 373 2.48 -22.25 17.04
CA VAL A 373 1.25 -22.57 16.29
C VAL A 373 1.21 -24.06 16.01
N SER A 374 0.14 -24.71 16.47
CA SER A 374 -0.09 -26.14 16.27
C SER A 374 -1.44 -26.38 15.62
N VAL A 375 -1.55 -27.47 14.89
CA VAL A 375 -2.77 -27.91 14.21
C VAL A 375 -3.19 -29.30 14.67
N SER A 376 -4.49 -29.61 14.55
CA SER A 376 -5.01 -30.92 14.88
C SER A 376 -6.25 -31.27 14.05
N LYS A 377 -6.46 -32.55 13.79
CA LYS A 377 -7.70 -33.07 13.18
C LYS A 377 -8.80 -33.34 14.19
N ASN A 378 -8.45 -33.70 15.41
CA ASN A 378 -9.38 -34.18 16.44
C ASN A 378 -9.40 -33.31 17.71
N GLY A 379 -8.53 -32.29 17.81
CA GLY A 379 -8.40 -31.42 18.98
C GLY A 379 -7.62 -32.02 20.15
N GLU A 380 -7.08 -33.22 19.99
CA GLU A 380 -6.31 -33.94 21.02
C GLU A 380 -4.83 -34.11 20.63
N ASN A 381 -4.58 -34.58 19.39
CA ASN A 381 -3.26 -34.80 18.86
C ASN A 381 -2.81 -33.56 18.08
N TRP A 382 -1.80 -32.87 18.60
CA TRP A 382 -1.33 -31.61 18.05
C TRP A 382 0.02 -31.78 17.33
N GLN A 383 0.11 -31.18 16.15
CA GLN A 383 1.34 -31.06 15.36
C GLN A 383 1.73 -29.58 15.32
N GLU A 384 2.93 -29.26 15.77
CA GLU A 384 3.47 -27.92 15.58
C GLU A 384 3.77 -27.67 14.11
N VAL A 385 3.34 -26.52 13.60
CA VAL A 385 3.55 -26.11 12.20
C VAL A 385 4.36 -24.83 12.10
N SER A 386 4.44 -24.03 13.16
CA SER A 386 5.26 -22.83 13.21
C SER A 386 5.56 -22.44 14.66
N ALA A 387 6.73 -21.87 14.86
CA ALA A 387 7.13 -21.25 16.13
C ALA A 387 7.62 -19.83 15.85
N VAL A 388 7.18 -18.89 16.70
CA VAL A 388 7.60 -17.49 16.66
C VAL A 388 8.55 -17.21 17.79
N THR A 389 9.67 -16.59 17.49
CA THR A 389 10.62 -16.07 18.47
C THR A 389 10.84 -14.59 18.19
N ASP A 390 10.75 -13.79 19.24
CA ASP A 390 11.03 -12.33 19.18
C ASP A 390 10.09 -11.55 18.27
N SER A 391 8.76 -11.84 18.31
CA SER A 391 7.74 -11.04 17.64
C SER A 391 7.86 -9.56 18.03
N ASP A 392 7.60 -8.67 17.10
CA ASP A 392 7.54 -7.22 17.33
C ASP A 392 6.20 -6.75 17.95
N GLY A 393 5.24 -7.67 18.11
CA GLY A 393 3.94 -7.41 18.72
C GLY A 393 2.93 -6.71 17.81
N MET A 394 3.10 -6.82 16.52
CA MET A 394 2.23 -6.20 15.51
C MET A 394 1.34 -7.23 14.82
N VAL A 395 1.70 -7.58 13.61
CA VAL A 395 1.01 -8.58 12.81
C VAL A 395 2.00 -9.66 12.43
N ASP A 396 1.83 -10.84 13.00
CA ASP A 396 2.61 -12.01 12.63
C ASP A 396 1.87 -12.79 11.54
N ILE A 397 2.50 -12.93 10.39
CA ILE A 397 2.01 -13.76 9.29
C ILE A 397 2.86 -15.02 9.24
N LEU A 398 2.27 -16.11 9.70
CA LEU A 398 2.94 -17.40 9.86
C LEU A 398 2.57 -18.33 8.74
N ARG A 399 3.53 -18.99 8.20
CA ARG A 399 3.47 -19.75 6.97
C ARG A 399 4.11 -21.11 7.18
N PHE A 400 3.49 -22.13 6.61
CA PHE A 400 3.94 -23.51 6.74
C PHE A 400 3.46 -24.34 5.54
N ASP A 401 4.00 -25.52 5.37
CA ASP A 401 3.54 -26.45 4.34
C ASP A 401 2.05 -26.75 4.48
N PRO A 402 1.30 -26.88 3.38
CA PRO A 402 -0.12 -27.16 3.44
C PRO A 402 -0.44 -28.39 4.27
N VAL A 403 -1.29 -28.24 5.27
CA VAL A 403 -1.70 -29.30 6.19
C VAL A 403 -3.21 -29.38 6.33
N ASN A 404 -3.76 -30.61 6.42
CA ASN A 404 -5.18 -30.81 6.69
C ASN A 404 -5.43 -30.80 8.19
N ALA A 405 -6.23 -29.82 8.64
CA ALA A 405 -6.55 -29.64 10.05
C ALA A 405 -7.98 -29.12 10.24
N ARG A 406 -8.59 -29.46 11.37
CA ARG A 406 -9.83 -28.87 11.84
C ARG A 406 -9.61 -27.87 12.96
N TYR A 407 -8.56 -28.04 13.74
CA TYR A 407 -8.26 -27.17 14.88
C TYR A 407 -6.90 -26.49 14.69
N VAL A 408 -6.84 -25.22 15.05
CA VAL A 408 -5.61 -24.41 15.07
C VAL A 408 -5.43 -23.84 16.46
N LYS A 409 -4.24 -23.99 17.05
CA LYS A 409 -3.94 -23.54 18.41
C LYS A 409 -2.69 -22.65 18.43
N VAL A 410 -2.79 -21.56 19.18
CA VAL A 410 -1.64 -20.74 19.58
C VAL A 410 -1.39 -21.01 21.06
N SER A 411 -0.19 -21.41 21.43
CA SER A 411 0.20 -21.81 22.80
C SER A 411 1.63 -21.41 23.15
N ASP A 412 2.02 -21.69 24.40
CA ASP A 412 3.35 -21.41 24.92
C ASP A 412 3.74 -19.93 24.81
N ILE A 413 2.75 -19.05 25.08
CA ILE A 413 2.84 -17.62 24.84
C ILE A 413 3.65 -16.97 25.96
N THR A 414 4.77 -16.35 25.60
CA THR A 414 5.52 -15.47 26.50
C THR A 414 5.23 -14.01 26.16
N ALA A 415 5.07 -13.15 27.15
CA ALA A 415 4.75 -11.74 26.90
C ALA A 415 5.99 -10.92 26.55
N GLY A 416 5.81 -10.02 25.59
CA GLY A 416 6.68 -8.89 25.34
C GLY A 416 6.05 -7.61 25.90
N GLY A 417 6.81 -6.84 26.67
CA GLY A 417 6.38 -5.52 27.16
C GLY A 417 5.45 -5.48 28.36
N GLY A 418 5.14 -6.61 29.03
CA GLY A 418 4.22 -6.57 30.17
C GLY A 418 3.91 -7.94 30.80
N LYS A 419 2.83 -7.98 31.62
CA LYS A 419 2.33 -9.20 32.27
C LYS A 419 1.03 -9.72 31.62
N THR A 420 0.61 -9.09 30.57
CA THR A 420 -0.62 -9.43 29.84
C THR A 420 -0.29 -9.69 28.38
N VAL A 421 -1.13 -10.44 27.72
CA VAL A 421 -1.11 -10.62 26.27
C VAL A 421 -2.48 -10.29 25.72
N THR A 422 -2.54 -9.51 24.64
CA THR A 422 -3.77 -9.10 24.01
C THR A 422 -3.71 -9.33 22.50
N VAL A 423 -4.68 -10.06 21.98
CA VAL A 423 -4.91 -10.29 20.54
C VAL A 423 -6.19 -9.57 20.14
N TYR A 424 -6.21 -8.87 19.02
CA TYR A 424 -7.44 -8.26 18.53
C TYR A 424 -8.03 -8.95 17.30
N ASP A 425 -7.23 -9.71 16.55
CA ASP A 425 -7.72 -10.47 15.40
C ASP A 425 -6.87 -11.72 15.15
N PHE A 426 -7.52 -12.78 14.68
CA PHE A 426 -6.87 -14.05 14.35
C PHE A 426 -7.42 -14.59 13.04
N GLY A 427 -6.53 -14.90 12.12
CA GLY A 427 -6.87 -15.42 10.80
C GLY A 427 -6.25 -16.77 10.51
N VAL A 428 -7.02 -17.63 9.83
CA VAL A 428 -6.56 -18.91 9.27
C VAL A 428 -6.93 -18.95 7.80
N TYR A 429 -5.97 -19.28 6.95
CA TYR A 429 -6.13 -19.17 5.51
C TYR A 429 -5.56 -20.38 4.78
N ARG A 430 -6.06 -20.56 3.55
CA ARG A 430 -5.55 -21.45 2.53
C ARG A 430 -5.08 -20.61 1.34
N SER A 431 -3.81 -20.73 0.98
CA SER A 431 -3.27 -20.17 -0.25
C SER A 431 -3.63 -21.08 -1.45
N ALA A 432 -3.48 -20.58 -2.66
CA ALA A 432 -3.78 -21.32 -3.89
C ALA A 432 -5.19 -21.96 -3.93
N TYR A 433 -6.17 -21.25 -3.38
CA TYR A 433 -7.55 -21.69 -3.36
C TYR A 433 -8.17 -21.58 -4.76
N ALA A 434 -8.58 -22.71 -5.33
CA ALA A 434 -9.40 -22.74 -6.54
C ALA A 434 -10.88 -22.85 -6.12
N ALA A 435 -11.70 -21.86 -6.42
CA ALA A 435 -13.15 -21.95 -6.21
C ALA A 435 -13.73 -23.04 -7.12
N THR A 436 -13.97 -24.23 -6.57
CA THR A 436 -14.34 -25.42 -7.37
C THR A 436 -15.84 -25.57 -7.60
N ASP A 437 -16.71 -24.84 -6.88
CA ASP A 437 -18.16 -25.12 -6.90
C ASP A 437 -19.12 -23.91 -6.78
N GLY A 438 -18.62 -22.70 -6.89
CA GLY A 438 -19.50 -21.50 -6.87
C GLY A 438 -20.14 -21.15 -5.51
N THR A 439 -19.91 -21.93 -4.48
CA THR A 439 -20.48 -21.73 -3.13
C THR A 439 -19.52 -20.99 -2.20
N ASP A 440 -18.24 -20.92 -2.55
CA ASP A 440 -17.23 -20.24 -1.76
C ASP A 440 -16.85 -18.90 -2.41
N SER A 441 -17.23 -17.82 -1.74
CA SER A 441 -17.02 -16.44 -2.17
C SER A 441 -15.58 -15.96 -1.91
N GLY A 442 -14.57 -16.75 -2.31
CA GLY A 442 -13.21 -16.24 -2.42
C GLY A 442 -13.23 -15.03 -3.37
N GLU A 443 -12.60 -13.93 -2.95
CA GLU A 443 -12.52 -12.72 -3.76
C GLU A 443 -11.79 -13.05 -5.06
N ARG A 444 -12.50 -13.09 -6.18
CA ARG A 444 -11.90 -13.32 -7.50
C ARG A 444 -11.33 -12.01 -8.01
N ILE A 445 -10.15 -12.07 -8.62
CA ILE A 445 -9.63 -10.94 -9.40
C ILE A 445 -10.53 -10.81 -10.63
N ASP A 446 -11.39 -9.80 -10.62
CA ASP A 446 -12.22 -9.46 -11.78
C ASP A 446 -11.45 -8.51 -12.68
N MET A 447 -10.89 -9.04 -13.75
CA MET A 447 -10.15 -8.27 -14.75
C MET A 447 -11.03 -7.64 -15.82
N SER A 448 -12.34 -7.84 -15.77
CA SER A 448 -13.29 -7.28 -16.75
C SER A 448 -13.79 -5.87 -16.40
N GLU A 449 -13.76 -5.49 -15.12
CA GLU A 449 -14.17 -4.15 -14.70
C GLU A 449 -13.15 -3.09 -15.16
N THR A 450 -13.64 -1.95 -15.66
CA THR A 450 -12.79 -0.79 -15.95
C THR A 450 -12.62 0.06 -14.72
N ASP A 451 -11.41 0.55 -14.48
CA ASP A 451 -11.11 1.51 -13.41
C ASP A 451 -11.90 2.82 -13.59
N ASP A 452 -12.14 3.55 -12.49
CA ASP A 452 -12.73 4.91 -12.50
C ASP A 452 -11.79 5.97 -13.15
N ASP A 453 -10.83 5.55 -13.96
CA ASP A 453 -9.93 6.44 -14.69
C ASP A 453 -10.67 7.07 -15.88
N GLU A 454 -11.71 7.86 -15.57
CA GLU A 454 -12.36 8.65 -16.59
C GLU A 454 -11.37 9.69 -17.12
N THR A 455 -10.99 9.49 -18.35
CA THR A 455 -10.32 10.49 -19.16
C THR A 455 -11.02 11.84 -19.00
N VAL A 456 -10.29 12.85 -18.52
CA VAL A 456 -10.75 14.24 -18.57
C VAL A 456 -11.26 14.48 -19.99
N PRO A 457 -12.52 14.88 -20.18
CA PRO A 457 -13.11 15.02 -21.52
C PRO A 457 -12.17 15.82 -22.44
N GLU A 458 -12.00 15.37 -23.67
CA GLU A 458 -11.06 15.98 -24.65
C GLU A 458 -11.26 17.48 -24.85
N THR A 459 -12.47 17.98 -24.60
CA THR A 459 -12.79 19.40 -24.59
C THR A 459 -11.97 20.22 -23.61
N LYS A 460 -11.51 19.65 -22.48
CA LYS A 460 -10.63 20.35 -21.53
C LYS A 460 -9.14 20.31 -21.95
N LYS A 461 -8.71 19.29 -22.71
CA LYS A 461 -7.35 19.24 -23.26
C LYS A 461 -7.09 20.33 -24.31
N SER A 462 -8.10 20.75 -25.07
CA SER A 462 -7.98 21.78 -26.11
C SER A 462 -7.84 23.19 -25.53
N ILE A 463 -8.43 23.46 -24.38
CA ILE A 463 -8.36 24.78 -23.69
C ILE A 463 -6.96 24.99 -23.12
N ILE A 464 -6.36 23.97 -22.54
CA ILE A 464 -4.99 24.05 -21.99
C ILE A 464 -3.94 24.21 -23.10
N ARG A 465 -4.12 23.56 -24.26
CA ARG A 465 -3.19 23.67 -25.41
C ARG A 465 -3.23 25.02 -26.13
N LYS A 466 -4.39 25.67 -26.26
CA LYS A 466 -4.50 26.97 -26.96
C LYS A 466 -3.85 28.12 -26.22
N LYS A 467 -3.75 28.08 -24.88
CA LYS A 467 -3.18 29.17 -24.08
C LYS A 467 -1.64 29.11 -23.91
N ARG A 468 -1.00 27.97 -24.17
CA ARG A 468 0.47 27.84 -24.12
C ARG A 468 1.22 28.68 -25.16
N LYS A 469 0.55 29.20 -26.19
CA LYS A 469 1.17 29.99 -27.27
C LYS A 469 1.30 31.50 -26.97
N VAL A 470 0.63 31.99 -25.90
CA VAL A 470 0.56 33.44 -25.60
C VAL A 470 1.59 33.89 -24.55
N VAL A 471 2.21 32.99 -23.80
CA VAL A 471 3.09 33.32 -22.66
C VAL A 471 4.53 33.62 -23.10
N ARG A 472 4.77 34.29 -24.23
CA ARG A 472 6.14 34.62 -24.66
C ARG A 472 6.51 36.09 -24.69
N LYS A 473 5.79 37.00 -24.01
CA LYS A 473 6.30 38.38 -23.78
C LYS A 473 5.79 38.92 -22.45
N GLY A 474 6.72 39.25 -21.58
CA GLY A 474 6.43 39.81 -20.26
C GLY A 474 5.67 41.12 -20.33
N SER A 475 4.48 41.13 -19.76
CA SER A 475 3.65 42.30 -19.52
C SER A 475 2.90 42.09 -18.18
N PRO A 476 2.65 43.17 -17.41
CA PRO A 476 1.93 43.09 -16.13
C PRO A 476 0.50 42.56 -16.20
N ASP A 477 -0.09 42.47 -17.39
CA ASP A 477 -1.46 42.02 -17.61
C ASP A 477 -1.63 40.49 -17.45
N ILE A 478 -0.53 39.73 -17.47
CA ILE A 478 -0.54 38.25 -17.29
C ILE A 478 -1.11 37.83 -15.94
N TYR A 479 -0.94 38.66 -14.91
CA TYR A 479 -1.41 38.36 -13.56
C TYR A 479 -2.94 38.40 -13.43
N TYR A 480 -3.60 39.23 -14.21
CA TYR A 480 -5.06 39.36 -14.19
C TYR A 480 -5.76 38.25 -14.98
N GLU A 481 -5.23 37.86 -16.11
CA GLU A 481 -5.78 36.73 -16.88
C GLU A 481 -5.64 35.39 -16.15
N TYR A 482 -4.53 35.22 -15.37
CA TYR A 482 -4.32 34.02 -14.57
C TYR A 482 -5.34 33.89 -13.44
N ILE A 483 -5.67 34.98 -12.77
CA ILE A 483 -6.67 35.01 -11.68
C ILE A 483 -8.09 34.78 -12.23
N GLU A 484 -8.45 35.38 -13.35
CA GLU A 484 -9.77 35.17 -13.97
C GLU A 484 -9.95 33.72 -14.45
N THR A 485 -8.91 33.10 -14.98
CA THR A 485 -8.97 31.71 -15.46
C THR A 485 -9.13 30.72 -14.31
N TRP A 486 -8.48 30.95 -13.18
CA TRP A 486 -8.65 30.14 -11.97
C TRP A 486 -10.01 30.31 -11.32
N VAL A 487 -10.54 31.54 -11.29
CA VAL A 487 -11.89 31.83 -10.79
C VAL A 487 -12.96 31.12 -11.62
N ILE A 488 -12.78 31.03 -12.95
CA ILE A 488 -13.71 30.31 -13.82
C ILE A 488 -13.60 28.78 -13.61
N VAL A 489 -12.39 28.24 -13.42
CA VAL A 489 -12.20 26.80 -13.15
C VAL A 489 -12.73 26.41 -11.76
N LEU A 490 -12.62 27.28 -10.76
CA LEU A 490 -13.15 27.07 -9.42
C LEU A 490 -14.65 27.38 -9.31
N GLY A 491 -15.19 28.26 -10.16
CA GLY A 491 -16.63 28.58 -10.21
C GLY A 491 -17.49 27.44 -10.76
N VAL A 492 -16.90 26.44 -11.41
CA VAL A 492 -17.59 25.21 -11.88
C VAL A 492 -17.68 24.15 -10.77
N VAL A 493 -16.86 24.28 -9.71
CA VAL A 493 -16.91 23.41 -8.52
C VAL A 493 -17.53 24.23 -7.38
N GLY A 494 -18.84 24.19 -7.26
CA GLY A 494 -19.63 25.01 -6.34
C GLY A 494 -19.09 25.06 -4.92
N GLY A 495 -18.56 26.21 -4.50
CA GLY A 495 -18.13 26.50 -3.14
C GLY A 495 -17.21 27.71 -2.96
N VAL A 496 -16.68 28.30 -4.05
CA VAL A 496 -15.56 29.26 -3.97
C VAL A 496 -15.98 30.74 -4.17
N LEU A 497 -17.25 31.04 -4.38
CA LEU A 497 -17.74 32.43 -4.54
C LEU A 497 -17.46 33.32 -3.32
N LEU A 498 -17.36 32.76 -2.11
CA LEU A 498 -17.06 33.52 -0.89
C LEU A 498 -15.58 33.91 -0.76
N ILE A 499 -14.66 33.05 -1.22
CA ILE A 499 -13.20 33.30 -1.14
C ILE A 499 -12.77 34.30 -2.22
N ALA A 500 -13.31 34.21 -3.43
CA ALA A 500 -13.05 35.16 -4.51
C ALA A 500 -13.56 36.58 -4.17
N GLY A 501 -14.72 36.69 -3.51
CA GLY A 501 -15.23 37.95 -3.00
C GLY A 501 -14.33 38.57 -1.94
N ALA A 502 -13.77 37.77 -1.03
CA ALA A 502 -12.87 38.25 0.02
C ALA A 502 -11.52 38.75 -0.54
N ILE A 503 -10.95 38.02 -1.52
CA ILE A 503 -9.70 38.43 -2.19
C ILE A 503 -9.88 39.70 -3.01
N ALA A 504 -11.00 39.86 -3.75
CA ALA A 504 -11.32 41.06 -4.48
C ALA A 504 -11.50 42.26 -3.54
N ALA A 505 -12.15 42.07 -2.39
CA ALA A 505 -12.32 43.12 -1.36
C ALA A 505 -10.96 43.56 -0.78
N ILE A 506 -10.04 42.63 -0.50
CA ILE A 506 -8.70 42.93 0.03
C ILE A 506 -7.88 43.73 -1.01
N ILE A 507 -7.97 43.38 -2.29
CA ILE A 507 -7.28 44.09 -3.37
C ILE A 507 -7.82 45.48 -3.55
N LEU A 508 -9.14 45.68 -3.46
CA LEU A 508 -9.78 46.99 -3.53
C LEU A 508 -9.41 47.91 -2.32
N ILE A 509 -9.32 47.30 -1.13
CA ILE A 509 -8.89 48.03 0.08
C ILE A 509 -7.42 48.47 -0.03
N LYS A 510 -6.51 47.59 -0.53
CA LYS A 510 -5.11 47.94 -0.77
C LYS A 510 -4.96 49.04 -1.84
N LYS A 511 -5.75 48.99 -2.91
CA LYS A 511 -5.73 50.00 -3.98
C LYS A 511 -6.25 51.37 -3.50
N LYS A 512 -7.30 51.41 -2.63
CA LYS A 512 -7.76 52.62 -1.98
C LYS A 512 -6.73 53.24 -1.02
N ARG A 513 -6.03 52.39 -0.21
CA ARG A 513 -4.96 52.85 0.69
C ARG A 513 -3.75 53.38 -0.07
N GLY A 514 -3.35 52.74 -1.17
CA GLY A 514 -2.25 53.18 -2.03
C GLY A 514 -2.54 54.57 -2.69
N LYS A 515 -3.79 54.83 -3.10
CA LYS A 515 -4.20 56.13 -3.62
C LYS A 515 -4.22 57.24 -2.54
N LYS A 516 -4.63 56.89 -1.29
CA LYS A 516 -4.63 57.85 -0.19
C LYS A 516 -3.22 58.28 0.21
N ILE A 517 -2.26 57.36 0.21
CA ILE A 517 -0.84 57.63 0.50
C ILE A 517 -0.19 58.50 -0.60
N LYS A 518 -0.65 58.39 -1.86
CA LYS A 518 -0.14 59.23 -2.96
C LYS A 518 -0.70 60.64 -2.95
N MET A 519 -1.92 60.84 -2.45
CA MET A 519 -2.53 62.18 -2.29
C MET A 519 -2.06 62.95 -1.02
N GLU A 520 -1.44 62.25 -0.06
CA GLU A 520 -0.85 62.88 1.14
C GLU A 520 0.66 63.26 0.93
N LYS A 521 1.25 62.95 -0.24
CA LYS A 521 2.63 63.28 -0.61
C LYS A 521 2.76 64.29 -1.76
N GLU A 522 1.66 64.78 -2.32
CA GLU A 522 1.56 65.98 -3.17
C GLU A 522 0.94 67.14 -2.35
#